data_e8c14d028bec710ff9f269e60dd56976
#
_entry.id   e8c14d028bec710ff9f269e60dd56976
#
_cell.length_a   1.000
_cell.length_b   1.000
_cell.length_c   1.000
_cell.angle_alpha   90.00
_cell.angle_beta   90.00
_cell.angle_gamma   90.00
#
_symmetry.space_group_name_H-M   'P 1'
#
loop_
_entity.id
_entity.type
_entity.pdbx_description
1 polymer ?
#
loop_
_entity_poly.entity_id
_entity_poly.type
_entity_poly.pdbx_seq_one_letter_code
_entity_poly.pdbx_strand_id
1 'polypeptide(L)'
;MRLLKKLSFVIAALLACLSLSAQNNKQEDKDSLVVLLSSKSAQMVDVEGARYRKVIGPARFLHNNTYLICDTALWNVESQIIDAWGNVSILQEETVLTSDNLQYMIN
;
A
#
# COMPACT_ATOMS: atom_id res chain seq x y z
N MET A 1 11.38 -44.98 23.94
CA MET A 1 12.01 -43.95 24.62
C MET A 1 12.78 -43.06 23.78
N ARG A 2 13.76 -43.52 23.10
CA ARG A 2 14.58 -42.63 22.29
C ARG A 2 13.78 -41.97 21.19
N LEU A 3 12.75 -42.61 20.69
CA LEU A 3 11.94 -42.06 19.66
C LEU A 3 11.18 -40.83 20.11
N LEU A 4 10.75 -40.87 21.34
CA LEU A 4 10.01 -39.74 21.87
C LEU A 4 10.86 -38.50 21.96
N LYS A 5 12.09 -38.66 22.31
CA LYS A 5 12.97 -37.53 22.42
C LYS A 5 13.19 -36.90 21.06
N LYS A 6 13.32 -37.69 20.03
CA LYS A 6 13.51 -37.16 18.71
C LYS A 6 12.31 -36.40 18.21
N LEU A 7 11.17 -36.90 18.52
CA LEU A 7 9.95 -36.24 18.11
C LEU A 7 9.83 -34.85 18.73
N SER A 8 10.08 -34.77 20.00
CA SER A 8 9.98 -33.51 20.65
C SER A 8 10.96 -32.51 20.09
N PHE A 9 12.12 -32.95 19.74
CA PHE A 9 13.13 -32.07 19.19
C PHE A 9 12.67 -31.50 17.85
N VAL A 10 12.08 -32.29 17.01
CA VAL A 10 11.61 -31.86 15.73
C VAL A 10 10.47 -30.86 15.86
N ILE A 11 9.57 -31.09 16.75
CA ILE A 11 8.47 -30.19 16.98
C ILE A 11 8.95 -28.82 17.42
N ALA A 12 9.94 -28.78 18.27
CA ALA A 12 10.46 -27.52 18.72
C ALA A 12 11.08 -26.72 17.58
N ALA A 13 11.76 -27.39 16.67
CA ALA A 13 12.34 -26.72 15.55
C ALA A 13 11.29 -26.12 14.63
N LEU A 14 10.20 -26.83 14.43
CA LEU A 14 9.13 -26.32 13.60
C LEU A 14 8.49 -25.09 14.20
N LEU A 15 8.29 -25.09 15.47
CA LEU A 15 7.70 -23.95 16.12
C LEU A 15 8.59 -22.72 15.99
N ALA A 16 9.87 -22.91 16.09
CA ALA A 16 10.78 -21.79 15.96
C ALA A 16 10.71 -21.19 14.57
N CYS A 17 10.60 -21.99 13.54
CA CYS A 17 10.48 -21.49 12.21
C CYS A 17 9.22 -20.69 12.01
N LEU A 18 8.14 -21.15 12.54
CA LEU A 18 6.89 -20.42 12.42
C LEU A 18 6.96 -19.08 13.10
N SER A 19 7.61 -19.03 14.21
CA SER A 19 7.73 -17.77 14.93
C SER A 19 8.49 -16.76 14.10
N LEU A 20 9.55 -17.18 13.48
CA LEU A 20 10.33 -16.28 12.67
C LEU A 20 9.53 -15.76 11.50
N SER A 21 8.75 -16.60 10.88
CA SER A 21 7.94 -16.15 9.78
C SER A 21 6.97 -15.11 10.20
N ALA A 22 6.38 -15.28 11.35
CA ALA A 22 5.41 -14.33 11.82
C ALA A 22 6.04 -12.98 12.09
N GLN A 23 7.25 -12.97 12.52
CA GLN A 23 7.84 -11.74 12.85
C GLN A 23 8.23 -10.91 11.66
N ASN A 24 8.35 -11.52 10.56
CA ASN A 24 8.70 -10.80 9.44
C ASN A 24 7.68 -9.95 8.87
N ASN A 25 6.58 -9.82 9.45
CA ASN A 25 5.61 -9.14 8.90
C ASN A 25 5.71 -7.77 8.93
N LYS A 26 6.06 -7.12 8.29
CA LYS A 26 5.97 -5.95 7.81
C LYS A 26 5.17 -4.98 8.45
N GLN A 27 5.06 -5.00 9.69
CA GLN A 27 4.35 -4.03 10.37
C GLN A 27 4.92 -2.70 10.23
N GLU A 28 6.18 -2.65 10.00
CA GLU A 28 6.83 -1.39 9.90
C GLU A 28 6.42 -0.62 8.72
N ASP A 29 5.99 -1.29 7.67
CA ASP A 29 5.65 -0.62 6.46
C ASP A 29 4.25 -0.09 6.44
N LYS A 30 3.47 -0.40 7.43
CA LYS A 30 2.12 0.04 7.43
C LYS A 30 1.97 1.52 7.43
N ASP A 31 2.81 2.21 8.14
CA ASP A 31 2.66 3.65 8.28
C ASP A 31 2.95 4.37 6.99
N SER A 32 3.74 3.80 6.11
CA SER A 32 4.06 4.48 4.87
C SER A 32 3.32 3.90 3.68
N LEU A 33 2.41 2.99 3.88
CA LEU A 33 1.68 2.41 2.78
C LEU A 33 0.52 3.29 2.36
N VAL A 34 0.30 3.34 1.06
CA VAL A 34 -0.88 3.97 0.52
C VAL A 34 -1.87 2.87 0.21
N VAL A 35 -3.10 3.05 0.67
CA VAL A 35 -4.15 2.08 0.47
C VAL A 35 -5.18 2.67 -0.47
N LEU A 36 -5.50 1.96 -1.53
CA LEU A 36 -6.57 2.35 -2.42
C LEU A 36 -7.87 1.85 -1.81
N LEU A 37 -8.68 2.77 -1.32
CA LEU A 37 -9.91 2.40 -0.64
C LEU A 37 -11.02 2.06 -1.61
N SER A 38 -11.15 2.80 -2.70
CA SER A 38 -12.18 2.54 -3.66
C SER A 38 -11.82 3.16 -5.00
N SER A 39 -12.33 2.59 -6.07
CA SER A 39 -12.15 3.12 -7.41
C SER A 39 -13.12 2.41 -8.33
N LYS A 40 -13.33 2.97 -9.52
CA LYS A 40 -14.14 2.31 -10.48
C LYS A 40 -13.34 1.23 -11.20
N SER A 41 -12.08 1.48 -11.47
CA SER A 41 -11.20 0.48 -12.04
C SER A 41 -9.75 0.81 -11.73
N ALA A 42 -8.90 -0.17 -11.82
CA ALA A 42 -7.48 0.00 -11.61
C ALA A 42 -6.73 -1.02 -12.45
N GLN A 43 -5.70 -0.58 -13.15
CA GLN A 43 -4.94 -1.49 -13.99
C GLN A 43 -3.50 -1.03 -14.06
N MET A 44 -2.62 -1.98 -14.34
CA MET A 44 -1.21 -1.65 -14.48
C MET A 44 -0.94 -1.26 -15.92
N VAL A 45 -0.21 -0.17 -16.11
CA VAL A 45 0.18 0.29 -17.43
C VAL A 45 1.66 0.61 -17.44
N ASP A 46 2.28 0.47 -18.60
CA ASP A 46 3.69 0.81 -18.76
C ASP A 46 3.76 2.08 -19.61
N VAL A 47 4.46 3.09 -19.11
CA VAL A 47 4.64 4.32 -19.83
C VAL A 47 6.11 4.62 -19.87
N GLU A 48 6.68 4.56 -21.07
CA GLU A 48 8.10 4.87 -21.25
C GLU A 48 9.00 4.09 -20.33
N GLY A 49 8.72 2.84 -20.16
CA GLY A 49 9.55 1.99 -19.32
C GLY A 49 9.23 2.00 -17.86
N ALA A 50 8.37 2.87 -17.40
CA ALA A 50 7.99 2.92 -16.00
C ALA A 50 6.63 2.28 -15.83
N ARG A 51 6.45 1.61 -14.69
CA ARG A 51 5.22 0.90 -14.42
C ARG A 51 4.34 1.73 -13.50
N TYR A 52 3.13 1.99 -13.95
CA TYR A 52 2.18 2.77 -13.18
C TYR A 52 0.91 1.98 -12.94
N ARG A 53 0.26 2.29 -11.84
CA ARG A 53 -1.09 1.79 -11.60
C ARG A 53 -2.04 2.91 -11.98
N LYS A 54 -2.82 2.68 -13.02
CA LYS A 54 -3.79 3.68 -13.47
C LYS A 54 -5.10 3.42 -12.77
N VAL A 55 -5.58 4.40 -12.03
CA VAL A 55 -6.77 4.26 -11.23
C VAL A 55 -7.81 5.23 -11.75
N ILE A 56 -8.99 4.72 -12.07
CA ILE A 56 -10.07 5.52 -12.60
C ILE A 56 -11.19 5.53 -11.58
N GLY A 57 -11.68 6.71 -11.30
CA GLY A 57 -12.53 6.87 -10.18
C GLY A 57 -13.93 7.23 -10.41
N PRO A 58 -14.51 7.75 -9.35
CA PRO A 58 -13.81 8.46 -8.27
C PRO A 58 -12.92 7.54 -7.45
N ALA A 59 -11.69 7.91 -7.29
CA ALA A 59 -10.69 7.12 -6.59
C ALA A 59 -10.42 7.73 -5.23
N ARG A 60 -10.27 6.88 -4.22
CA ARG A 60 -9.98 7.33 -2.87
C ARG A 60 -8.79 6.56 -2.34
N PHE A 61 -7.77 7.29 -1.92
CA PHE A 61 -6.57 6.70 -1.35
C PHE A 61 -6.43 7.15 0.09
N LEU A 62 -5.82 6.32 0.91
CA LEU A 62 -5.52 6.67 2.29
C LEU A 62 -4.04 6.47 2.54
N HIS A 63 -3.39 7.50 3.03
CA HIS A 63 -1.99 7.42 3.42
C HIS A 63 -1.86 8.09 4.77
N ASN A 64 -1.55 7.29 5.79
CA ASN A 64 -1.55 7.76 7.18
C ASN A 64 -2.93 8.33 7.50
N ASN A 65 -3.03 9.59 7.81
CA ASN A 65 -4.32 10.18 8.12
C ASN A 65 -4.78 11.09 7.00
N THR A 66 -4.26 10.93 5.81
CA THR A 66 -4.57 11.79 4.69
C THR A 66 -5.35 11.02 3.64
N TYR A 67 -6.47 11.59 3.21
CA TYR A 67 -7.26 11.02 2.13
C TYR A 67 -7.01 11.81 0.87
N LEU A 68 -6.77 11.11 -0.23
CA LEU A 68 -6.64 11.71 -1.54
C LEU A 68 -7.79 11.21 -2.39
N ILE A 69 -8.60 12.12 -2.91
CA ILE A 69 -9.76 11.78 -3.71
C ILE A 69 -9.62 12.46 -5.06
N CYS A 70 -9.86 11.75 -6.15
CA CYS A 70 -9.71 12.31 -7.47
C CYS A 70 -10.50 11.50 -8.48
N ASP A 71 -10.61 12.00 -9.70
CA ASP A 71 -11.28 11.27 -10.76
C ASP A 71 -10.36 10.26 -11.41
N THR A 72 -9.09 10.58 -11.57
CA THR A 72 -8.13 9.70 -12.21
C THR A 72 -6.77 9.89 -11.55
N ALA A 73 -5.99 8.84 -11.47
CA ALA A 73 -4.67 8.91 -10.91
C ALA A 73 -3.72 7.94 -11.60
N LEU A 74 -2.47 8.35 -11.73
CA LEU A 74 -1.39 7.47 -12.14
C LEU A 74 -0.44 7.34 -10.98
N TRP A 75 -0.30 6.15 -10.47
CA TRP A 75 0.51 5.88 -9.29
C TRP A 75 1.77 5.16 -9.73
N ASN A 76 2.90 5.85 -9.62
CA ASN A 76 4.18 5.22 -9.91
C ASN A 76 4.61 4.47 -8.66
N VAL A 77 4.55 3.15 -8.74
CA VAL A 77 4.79 2.32 -7.58
C VAL A 77 6.25 2.38 -7.13
N GLU A 78 7.14 2.56 -8.07
CA GLU A 78 8.56 2.57 -7.73
C GLU A 78 9.00 3.88 -7.10
N SER A 79 8.62 4.99 -7.68
CA SER A 79 9.01 6.28 -7.15
C SER A 79 8.08 6.76 -6.05
N GLN A 80 6.94 6.09 -5.89
CA GLN A 80 5.97 6.43 -4.85
C GLN A 80 5.43 7.83 -5.04
N ILE A 81 5.03 8.13 -6.25
CA ILE A 81 4.41 9.40 -6.58
C ILE A 81 3.07 9.10 -7.23
N ILE A 82 2.05 9.81 -6.80
CA ILE A 82 0.72 9.70 -7.39
C ILE A 82 0.39 11.01 -8.09
N ASP A 83 0.14 10.93 -9.40
CA ASP A 83 -0.32 12.07 -10.15
C ASP A 83 -1.84 11.97 -10.25
N ALA A 84 -2.54 12.90 -9.65
CA ALA A 84 -4.00 12.87 -9.59
C ALA A 84 -4.57 14.04 -10.37
N TRP A 85 -5.67 13.82 -11.04
CA TRP A 85 -6.34 14.91 -11.73
C TRP A 85 -7.83 14.65 -11.79
N GLY A 86 -8.58 15.74 -11.93
CA GLY A 86 -10.03 15.72 -11.96
C GLY A 86 -10.61 15.80 -10.56
N ASN A 87 -11.08 16.95 -10.16
CA ASN A 87 -11.74 17.14 -8.86
C ASN A 87 -10.90 16.56 -7.73
N VAL A 88 -9.67 16.98 -7.63
CA VAL A 88 -8.75 16.45 -6.63
C VAL A 88 -9.01 17.11 -5.30
N SER A 89 -9.09 16.30 -4.26
CA SER A 89 -9.26 16.79 -2.89
C SER A 89 -8.31 16.06 -1.96
N ILE A 90 -7.68 16.77 -1.08
CA ILE A 90 -6.88 16.18 -0.01
C ILE A 90 -7.51 16.57 1.30
N LEU A 91 -7.82 15.56 2.12
CA LEU A 91 -8.40 15.78 3.42
C LEU A 91 -7.44 15.29 4.47
N GLN A 92 -7.03 16.19 5.36
CA GLN A 92 -6.14 15.82 6.44
C GLN A 92 -6.68 16.48 7.69
N GLU A 93 -7.18 15.69 8.59
CA GLU A 93 -7.82 16.14 9.81
C GLU A 93 -8.94 17.12 9.44
N GLU A 94 -8.80 18.36 9.75
CA GLU A 94 -9.86 19.32 9.45
C GLU A 94 -9.51 20.18 8.24
N THR A 95 -8.46 19.88 7.55
CA THR A 95 -8.01 20.68 6.43
C THR A 95 -8.44 20.03 5.12
N VAL A 96 -8.95 20.84 4.20
CA VAL A 96 -9.36 20.34 2.88
C VAL A 96 -8.65 21.19 1.84
N LEU A 97 -7.93 20.54 0.95
CA LEU A 97 -7.28 21.21 -0.16
C LEU A 97 -7.86 20.66 -1.43
N THR A 98 -8.28 21.52 -2.35
CA THR A 98 -8.83 21.07 -3.62
C THR A 98 -8.01 21.62 -4.77
N SER A 99 -8.01 20.90 -5.89
CA SER A 99 -7.23 21.29 -7.04
C SER A 99 -7.75 20.57 -8.27
N ASP A 100 -7.37 21.04 -9.45
CA ASP A 100 -7.71 20.32 -10.68
C ASP A 100 -6.73 19.20 -10.93
N ASN A 101 -5.49 19.36 -10.50
CA ASN A 101 -4.52 18.28 -10.56
C ASN A 101 -3.53 18.45 -9.42
N LEU A 102 -2.87 17.38 -9.08
CA LEU A 102 -1.99 17.37 -7.95
C LEU A 102 -1.00 16.23 -8.07
N GLN A 103 0.23 16.48 -7.67
CA GLN A 103 1.21 15.42 -7.56
C GLN A 103 1.45 15.16 -6.09
N TYR A 104 1.18 13.97 -5.65
CA TYR A 104 1.29 13.60 -4.25
C TYR A 104 2.51 12.69 -4.07
N MET A 105 3.42 13.10 -3.22
CA MET A 105 4.60 12.31 -2.93
C MET A 105 4.39 11.56 -1.64
N ILE A 106 4.53 10.24 -1.71
CA ILE A 106 4.23 9.40 -0.57
C ILE A 106 5.31 9.47 0.48
N ASN A 107 6.49 9.70 0.13
CA ASN A 107 7.54 9.75 1.13
C ASN A 107 7.57 11.05 1.86
#